data_2f38e5bc1038d5f23799c979736c4f79
#
_entry.id   2f38e5bc1038d5f23799c979736c4f79
#
_cell.length_a   1.000
_cell.length_b   1.000
_cell.length_c   1.000
_cell.angle_alpha   90.00
_cell.angle_beta   90.00
_cell.angle_gamma   90.00
#
_symmetry.space_group_name_H-M   'P 1'
#
loop_
_entity.id
_entity.type
_entity.pdbx_description
1 polymer ?
#
loop_
_entity_poly.entity_id
_entity_poly.type
_entity_poly.pdbx_seq_one_letter_code
_entity_poly.pdbx_strand_id
1 'polypeptide(L)'
;MEKNIYKNRSISACIKSSFDELIMNFTTIFKKTWISNLVWTISTTFILLIFAQLGRMLIKNEPLSLLTMLLLLCAFILYCLTSIYMSSKNIVYLIEQPLKTVFKRTSVTNLIAIIVSIAALLLPFIVSDIVTHWLITSKVTSVLTAIILNIVLLGILFILIFIFVLPLSYSLTHYICNINSKFKDIFCQGYHTGLRYWGRLFLSQMLTTLCCFIPILILGLPLFILFAAYGVNLHNMIYMGDPDKLPGYFTLLMIVSTIIISFLLSYVYTFIIFVNIHTFGAINQQEKGDKKFVTAEKTAHELTGK
;
A
#
# COMPACT_ATOMS: atom_id res chain seq x y z
N MET A 1 -16.16 -19.75 15.78
CA MET A 1 -15.96 -20.08 14.35
C MET A 1 -14.46 -20.11 14.12
N GLU A 2 -13.86 -21.28 13.87
CA GLU A 2 -12.42 -21.34 13.58
C GLU A 2 -12.13 -20.56 12.30
N LYS A 3 -11.33 -19.50 12.42
CA LYS A 3 -10.88 -18.67 11.30
C LYS A 3 -9.87 -19.47 10.46
N ASN A 4 -10.38 -20.33 9.60
CA ASN A 4 -9.56 -21.25 8.82
C ASN A 4 -8.92 -20.48 7.64
N ILE A 5 -7.86 -19.73 7.93
CA ILE A 5 -7.10 -18.94 6.95
C ILE A 5 -6.42 -19.88 5.93
N TYR A 6 -5.93 -21.03 6.38
CA TYR A 6 -5.22 -22.01 5.57
C TYR A 6 -6.18 -22.98 4.87
N LYS A 7 -6.90 -22.48 3.86
CA LYS A 7 -7.80 -23.26 3.01
C LYS A 7 -7.43 -23.08 1.55
N ASN A 8 -7.42 -24.15 0.77
CA ASN A 8 -7.26 -23.99 -0.68
C ASN A 8 -8.54 -23.34 -1.24
N ARG A 9 -8.41 -22.12 -1.74
CA ARG A 9 -9.52 -21.31 -2.27
C ARG A 9 -9.15 -20.73 -3.61
N SER A 10 -10.15 -20.55 -4.49
CA SER A 10 -9.98 -19.71 -5.69
C SER A 10 -9.78 -18.25 -5.30
N ILE A 11 -9.32 -17.42 -6.22
CA ILE A 11 -9.05 -16.00 -5.96
C ILE A 11 -10.34 -15.26 -5.58
N SER A 12 -11.42 -15.49 -6.33
CA SER A 12 -12.73 -14.90 -6.03
C SER A 12 -13.26 -15.36 -4.66
N ALA A 13 -13.01 -16.62 -4.27
CA ALA A 13 -13.37 -17.12 -2.95
C ALA A 13 -12.54 -16.49 -1.82
N CYS A 14 -11.28 -16.11 -2.06
CA CYS A 14 -10.47 -15.36 -1.08
C CYS A 14 -11.06 -13.97 -0.84
N ILE A 15 -11.42 -13.25 -1.91
CA ILE A 15 -12.04 -11.91 -1.84
C ILE A 15 -13.40 -12.00 -1.13
N LYS A 16 -14.26 -12.96 -1.55
CA LYS A 16 -15.55 -13.19 -0.92
C LYS A 16 -15.41 -13.49 0.57
N SER A 17 -14.50 -14.40 0.94
CA SER A 17 -14.27 -14.75 2.36
C SER A 17 -13.80 -13.53 3.18
N SER A 18 -12.99 -12.65 2.60
CA SER A 18 -12.54 -11.42 3.27
C SER A 18 -13.67 -10.42 3.46
N PHE A 19 -14.56 -10.33 2.47
CA PHE A 19 -15.75 -9.48 2.52
C PHE A 19 -16.76 -10.02 3.55
N ASP A 20 -17.04 -11.31 3.52
CA ASP A 20 -17.94 -11.97 4.47
C ASP A 20 -17.41 -11.82 5.91
N GLU A 21 -16.09 -12.03 6.12
CA GLU A 21 -15.45 -11.83 7.43
C GLU A 21 -15.61 -10.39 7.92
N LEU A 22 -15.39 -9.40 7.03
CA LEU A 22 -15.53 -8.00 7.39
C LEU A 22 -16.97 -7.63 7.74
N ILE A 23 -17.96 -8.06 6.95
CA ILE A 23 -19.36 -7.66 7.13
C ILE A 23 -20.02 -8.43 8.27
N MET A 24 -19.92 -9.77 8.27
CA MET A 24 -20.59 -10.60 9.28
C MET A 24 -20.05 -10.34 10.69
N ASN A 25 -18.77 -10.01 10.80
CA ASN A 25 -18.11 -9.74 12.07
C ASN A 25 -17.81 -8.25 12.30
N PHE A 26 -18.43 -7.34 11.53
CA PHE A 26 -18.12 -5.90 11.56
C PHE A 26 -18.17 -5.32 12.98
N THR A 27 -19.20 -5.63 13.76
CA THR A 27 -19.33 -5.13 15.15
C THR A 27 -18.16 -5.56 16.03
N THR A 28 -17.67 -6.78 15.87
CA THR A 28 -16.53 -7.32 16.64
C THR A 28 -15.22 -6.69 16.19
N ILE A 29 -15.03 -6.55 14.87
CA ILE A 29 -13.87 -5.88 14.28
C ILE A 29 -13.84 -4.43 14.74
N PHE A 30 -14.95 -3.72 14.60
CA PHE A 30 -15.09 -2.33 15.04
C PHE A 30 -14.70 -2.17 16.50
N LYS A 31 -15.30 -2.94 17.42
CA LYS A 31 -14.99 -2.86 18.86
C LYS A 31 -13.51 -3.07 19.18
N LYS A 32 -12.81 -3.93 18.41
CA LYS A 32 -11.40 -4.24 18.63
C LYS A 32 -10.43 -3.26 17.97
N THR A 33 -10.84 -2.59 16.89
CA THR A 33 -9.93 -1.82 16.02
C THR A 33 -10.24 -0.32 15.93
N TRP A 34 -11.42 0.16 16.40
CA TRP A 34 -11.84 1.56 16.22
C TRP A 34 -10.84 2.59 16.76
N ILE A 35 -10.23 2.32 17.93
CA ILE A 35 -9.23 3.22 18.53
C ILE A 35 -8.00 3.31 17.63
N SER A 36 -7.49 2.17 17.16
CA SER A 36 -6.31 2.15 16.28
C SER A 36 -6.58 2.82 14.94
N ASN A 37 -7.79 2.64 14.40
CA ASN A 37 -8.22 3.28 13.17
C ASN A 37 -8.40 4.79 13.36
N LEU A 38 -8.95 5.23 14.49
CA LEU A 38 -9.09 6.66 14.81
C LEU A 38 -7.73 7.34 14.96
N VAL A 39 -6.79 6.74 15.69
CA VAL A 39 -5.43 7.28 15.87
C VAL A 39 -4.71 7.38 14.51
N TRP A 40 -4.84 6.39 13.65
CA TRP A 40 -4.31 6.44 12.29
C TRP A 40 -4.97 7.54 11.45
N THR A 41 -6.28 7.71 11.56
CA THR A 41 -7.03 8.76 10.87
C THR A 41 -6.57 10.16 11.27
N ILE A 42 -6.37 10.40 12.56
CA ILE A 42 -5.87 11.70 13.06
C ILE A 42 -4.48 11.98 12.49
N SER A 43 -3.58 10.99 12.49
CA SER A 43 -2.24 11.16 11.92
C SER A 43 -2.26 11.36 10.41
N THR A 44 -3.17 10.69 9.69
CA THR A 44 -3.38 10.88 8.24
C THR A 44 -3.89 12.30 7.95
N THR A 45 -4.84 12.79 8.74
CA THR A 45 -5.34 14.16 8.60
C THR A 45 -4.22 15.17 8.85
N PHE A 46 -3.42 14.97 9.88
CA PHE A 46 -2.30 15.86 10.20
C PHE A 46 -1.26 15.92 9.07
N ILE A 47 -0.87 14.80 8.50
CA ILE A 47 0.08 14.79 7.38
C ILE A 47 -0.50 15.44 6.13
N LEU A 48 -1.79 15.22 5.81
CA LEU A 48 -2.46 15.86 4.67
C LEU A 48 -2.53 17.38 4.81
N LEU A 49 -2.77 17.89 6.01
CA LEU A 49 -2.77 19.34 6.27
C LEU A 49 -1.38 19.94 6.10
N ILE A 50 -0.32 19.25 6.54
CA ILE A 50 1.06 19.70 6.32
C ILE A 50 1.39 19.70 4.83
N PHE A 51 0.96 18.69 4.06
CA PHE A 51 1.15 18.68 2.61
C PHE A 51 0.40 19.82 1.90
N ALA A 52 -0.82 20.16 2.34
CA ALA A 52 -1.55 21.29 1.81
C ALA A 52 -0.80 22.62 2.08
N GLN A 53 -0.26 22.77 3.30
CA GLN A 53 0.56 23.95 3.66
C GLN A 53 1.87 24.00 2.85
N LEU A 54 2.53 22.87 2.67
CA LEU A 54 3.73 22.75 1.85
C LEU A 54 3.45 23.17 0.39
N GLY A 55 2.34 22.66 -0.19
CA GLY A 55 1.90 23.05 -1.53
C GLY A 55 1.71 24.56 -1.66
N ARG A 56 1.11 25.20 -0.65
CA ARG A 56 0.97 26.66 -0.59
C ARG A 56 2.31 27.40 -0.59
N MET A 57 3.27 26.94 0.21
CA MET A 57 4.62 27.53 0.29
C MET A 57 5.37 27.40 -1.03
N LEU A 58 5.31 26.21 -1.66
CA LEU A 58 5.94 25.96 -2.96
C LEU A 58 5.38 26.85 -4.07
N ILE A 59 4.06 27.03 -4.13
CA ILE A 59 3.41 27.87 -5.15
C ILE A 59 3.78 29.35 -4.94
N LYS A 60 3.92 29.79 -3.69
CA LYS A 60 4.33 31.17 -3.36
C LYS A 60 5.84 31.42 -3.48
N ASN A 61 6.64 30.42 -3.83
CA ASN A 61 8.11 30.46 -3.79
C ASN A 61 8.66 30.90 -2.42
N GLU A 62 7.92 30.58 -1.33
CA GLU A 62 8.39 30.84 0.02
C GLU A 62 9.47 29.81 0.38
N PRO A 63 10.60 30.21 1.00
CA PRO A 63 11.63 29.26 1.39
C PRO A 63 11.10 28.30 2.46
N LEU A 64 11.41 27.01 2.29
CA LEU A 64 11.09 25.99 3.28
C LEU A 64 11.86 26.27 4.58
N SER A 65 11.13 26.60 5.64
CA SER A 65 11.75 26.82 6.94
C SER A 65 12.18 25.47 7.55
N LEU A 66 13.23 25.50 8.36
CA LEU A 66 13.68 24.31 9.11
C LEU A 66 12.54 23.74 9.96
N LEU A 67 11.70 24.60 10.51
CA LEU A 67 10.54 24.21 11.32
C LEU A 67 9.53 23.38 10.51
N THR A 68 9.21 23.81 9.27
CA THR A 68 8.27 23.04 8.40
C THR A 68 8.83 21.70 8.01
N MET A 69 10.14 21.58 7.75
CA MET A 69 10.81 20.31 7.49
C MET A 69 10.76 19.36 8.71
N LEU A 70 11.02 19.88 9.91
CA LEU A 70 10.91 19.10 11.14
C LEU A 70 9.49 18.64 11.41
N LEU A 71 8.49 19.51 11.22
CA LEU A 71 7.08 19.14 11.36
C LEU A 71 6.68 18.06 10.36
N LEU A 72 7.12 18.14 9.11
CA LEU A 72 6.86 17.12 8.10
C LEU A 72 7.48 15.78 8.51
N LEU A 73 8.72 15.77 8.98
CA LEU A 73 9.42 14.58 9.44
C LEU A 73 8.70 13.94 10.64
N CYS A 74 8.32 14.75 11.64
CA CYS A 74 7.56 14.28 12.80
C CYS A 74 6.19 13.70 12.41
N ALA A 75 5.47 14.36 11.51
CA ALA A 75 4.18 13.89 11.00
C ALA A 75 4.33 12.58 10.24
N PHE A 76 5.37 12.43 9.43
CA PHE A 76 5.66 11.20 8.70
C PHE A 76 5.98 10.03 9.64
N ILE A 77 6.82 10.25 10.65
CA ILE A 77 7.12 9.25 11.67
C ILE A 77 5.85 8.84 12.42
N LEU A 78 5.04 9.80 12.84
CA LEU A 78 3.78 9.55 13.52
C LEU A 78 2.82 8.73 12.65
N TYR A 79 2.68 9.07 11.38
CA TYR A 79 1.88 8.33 10.41
C TYR A 79 2.37 6.88 10.24
N CYS A 80 3.68 6.67 10.12
CA CYS A 80 4.26 5.33 10.02
C CYS A 80 3.95 4.49 11.28
N LEU A 81 4.15 5.05 12.48
CA LEU A 81 3.88 4.35 13.73
C LEU A 81 2.40 3.97 13.89
N THR A 82 1.51 4.90 13.59
CA THR A 82 0.06 4.67 13.68
C THR A 82 -0.43 3.69 12.62
N SER A 83 0.14 3.71 11.40
CA SER A 83 -0.14 2.74 10.33
C SER A 83 0.29 1.32 10.73
N ILE A 84 1.49 1.17 11.33
CA ILE A 84 1.96 -0.11 11.86
C ILE A 84 1.02 -0.61 12.96
N TYR A 85 0.61 0.25 13.89
CA TYR A 85 -0.27 -0.12 14.99
C TYR A 85 -1.64 -0.56 14.48
N MET A 86 -2.26 0.20 13.56
CA MET A 86 -3.54 -0.13 12.94
C MET A 86 -3.47 -1.47 12.18
N SER A 87 -2.46 -1.64 11.32
CA SER A 87 -2.26 -2.89 10.56
C SER A 87 -2.07 -4.08 11.49
N SER A 88 -1.27 -3.93 12.55
CA SER A 88 -1.03 -5.00 13.52
C SER A 88 -2.30 -5.42 14.25
N LYS A 89 -3.15 -4.49 14.64
CA LYS A 89 -4.45 -4.79 15.29
C LYS A 89 -5.39 -5.56 14.37
N ASN A 90 -5.46 -5.15 13.09
CA ASN A 90 -6.27 -5.83 12.09
C ASN A 90 -5.77 -7.26 11.79
N ILE A 91 -4.44 -7.43 11.73
CA ILE A 91 -3.79 -8.74 11.52
C ILE A 91 -4.02 -9.67 12.72
N VAL A 92 -3.83 -9.17 13.95
CA VAL A 92 -4.06 -9.93 15.19
C VAL A 92 -5.49 -10.44 15.27
N TYR A 93 -6.46 -9.67 14.78
CA TYR A 93 -7.86 -10.10 14.73
C TYR A 93 -8.04 -11.38 13.90
N LEU A 94 -7.31 -11.53 12.78
CA LEU A 94 -7.40 -12.72 11.91
C LEU A 94 -6.55 -13.89 12.38
N ILE A 95 -5.31 -13.63 12.82
CA ILE A 95 -4.29 -14.68 13.04
C ILE A 95 -4.28 -15.16 14.50
N GLU A 96 -4.90 -14.44 15.43
CA GLU A 96 -4.96 -14.75 16.86
C GLU A 96 -3.59 -14.89 17.54
N GLN A 97 -2.57 -14.19 17.03
CA GLN A 97 -1.23 -14.16 17.59
C GLN A 97 -1.06 -13.00 18.60
N PRO A 98 -0.05 -13.06 19.49
CA PRO A 98 0.23 -11.97 20.46
C PRO A 98 0.55 -10.68 19.71
N LEU A 99 -0.11 -9.58 20.11
CA LEU A 99 0.06 -8.26 19.50
C LEU A 99 1.54 -7.82 19.40
N LYS A 100 2.32 -8.08 20.46
CA LYS A 100 3.76 -7.70 20.53
C LYS A 100 4.56 -8.33 19.39
N THR A 101 4.31 -9.60 19.09
CA THR A 101 5.01 -10.34 18.03
C THR A 101 4.59 -9.82 16.67
N VAL A 102 3.28 -9.66 16.43
CA VAL A 102 2.74 -9.14 15.17
C VAL A 102 3.24 -7.71 14.95
N PHE A 103 3.20 -6.84 15.96
CA PHE A 103 3.67 -5.46 15.87
C PHE A 103 5.15 -5.38 15.46
N LYS A 104 6.04 -6.16 16.10
CA LYS A 104 7.45 -6.20 15.72
C LYS A 104 7.65 -6.62 14.27
N ARG A 105 6.92 -7.63 13.80
CA ARG A 105 7.01 -8.13 12.42
C ARG A 105 6.41 -7.16 11.41
N THR A 106 5.26 -6.58 11.71
CA THR A 106 4.64 -5.54 10.90
C THR A 106 5.52 -4.30 10.81
N SER A 107 6.26 -3.93 11.85
CA SER A 107 7.23 -2.83 11.80
C SER A 107 8.34 -3.09 10.79
N VAL A 108 8.91 -4.29 10.80
CA VAL A 108 9.95 -4.69 9.85
C VAL A 108 9.40 -4.70 8.42
N THR A 109 8.22 -5.28 8.20
CA THR A 109 7.61 -5.35 6.86
C THR A 109 7.23 -3.97 6.33
N ASN A 110 6.71 -3.06 7.16
CA ASN A 110 6.45 -1.69 6.76
C ASN A 110 7.73 -0.93 6.40
N LEU A 111 8.81 -1.11 7.17
CA LEU A 111 10.10 -0.49 6.84
C LEU A 111 10.59 -0.94 5.45
N ILE A 112 10.54 -2.24 5.18
CA ILE A 112 10.90 -2.80 3.85
C ILE A 112 9.96 -2.22 2.79
N ALA A 113 8.66 -2.20 3.03
CA ALA A 113 7.68 -1.67 2.09
C ALA A 113 7.94 -0.19 1.77
N ILE A 114 8.27 0.63 2.77
CA ILE A 114 8.62 2.05 2.58
C ILE A 114 9.89 2.18 1.72
N ILE A 115 10.96 1.46 2.04
CA ILE A 115 12.22 1.50 1.29
C ILE A 115 11.98 1.07 -0.16
N VAL A 116 11.27 -0.03 -0.37
CA VAL A 116 10.95 -0.54 -1.72
C VAL A 116 10.05 0.43 -2.48
N SER A 117 9.07 1.05 -1.82
CA SER A 117 8.19 2.04 -2.45
C SER A 117 8.95 3.29 -2.88
N ILE A 118 9.85 3.80 -2.03
CA ILE A 118 10.71 4.94 -2.37
C ILE A 118 11.63 4.58 -3.55
N ALA A 119 12.28 3.42 -3.50
CA ALA A 119 13.12 2.95 -4.59
C ALA A 119 12.32 2.74 -5.90
N ALA A 120 11.15 2.12 -5.81
CA ALA A 120 10.26 1.90 -6.95
C ALA A 120 9.75 3.21 -7.58
N LEU A 121 9.62 4.25 -6.79
CA LEU A 121 9.20 5.57 -7.28
C LEU A 121 10.39 6.34 -7.87
N LEU A 122 11.54 6.37 -7.21
CA LEU A 122 12.67 7.21 -7.61
C LEU A 122 13.51 6.60 -8.74
N LEU A 123 13.76 5.27 -8.73
CA LEU A 123 14.63 4.63 -9.72
C LEU A 123 14.20 4.85 -11.18
N PRO A 124 12.92 4.73 -11.56
CA PRO A 124 12.51 4.97 -12.94
C PRO A 124 12.82 6.40 -13.40
N PHE A 125 12.57 7.39 -12.53
CA PHE A 125 12.84 8.79 -12.86
C PHE A 125 14.33 9.05 -13.02
N ILE A 126 15.16 8.59 -12.08
CA ILE A 126 16.62 8.76 -12.15
C ILE A 126 17.19 8.11 -13.40
N VAL A 127 16.81 6.85 -13.67
CA VAL A 127 17.32 6.12 -14.83
C VAL A 127 16.87 6.76 -16.15
N SER A 128 15.59 7.15 -16.24
CA SER A 128 15.06 7.77 -17.46
C SER A 128 15.68 9.16 -17.72
N ASP A 129 15.93 9.94 -16.66
CA ASP A 129 16.56 11.25 -16.77
C ASP A 129 18.02 11.13 -17.24
N ILE A 130 18.80 10.22 -16.67
CA ILE A 130 20.18 9.93 -17.07
C ILE A 130 20.25 9.54 -18.55
N VAL A 131 19.39 8.61 -18.98
CA VAL A 131 19.35 8.13 -20.37
C VAL A 131 18.98 9.26 -21.32
N THR A 132 17.94 10.05 -20.98
CA THR A 132 17.48 11.17 -21.81
C THR A 132 18.56 12.25 -21.93
N HIS A 133 19.20 12.61 -20.81
CA HIS A 133 20.30 13.56 -20.81
C HIS A 133 21.47 13.11 -21.70
N TRP A 134 21.83 11.82 -21.59
CA TRP A 134 22.87 11.21 -22.43
C TRP A 134 22.51 11.27 -23.93
N LEU A 135 21.27 10.94 -24.30
CA LEU A 135 20.79 10.97 -25.70
C LEU A 135 20.84 12.38 -26.31
N ILE A 136 20.46 13.39 -25.52
CA ILE A 136 20.49 14.79 -25.96
C ILE A 136 21.94 15.28 -26.10
N THR A 137 22.78 15.00 -25.12
CA THR A 137 24.19 15.48 -25.08
C THR A 137 25.01 14.86 -26.20
N SER A 138 24.79 13.57 -26.51
CA SER A 138 25.46 12.88 -27.63
C SER A 138 24.90 13.24 -29.01
N LYS A 139 23.89 14.14 -29.11
CA LYS A 139 23.24 14.57 -30.33
C LYS A 139 22.69 13.39 -31.20
N VAL A 140 22.39 12.27 -30.57
CA VAL A 140 21.86 11.07 -31.23
C VAL A 140 20.42 11.28 -31.70
N THR A 141 19.66 12.08 -30.95
CA THR A 141 18.24 12.33 -31.21
C THR A 141 17.85 13.79 -31.08
N SER A 142 16.75 14.17 -31.73
CA SER A 142 16.13 15.47 -31.50
C SER A 142 15.52 15.56 -30.09
N VAL A 143 15.37 16.74 -29.53
CA VAL A 143 14.77 16.97 -28.20
C VAL A 143 13.37 16.36 -28.11
N LEU A 144 12.55 16.49 -29.15
CA LEU A 144 11.19 15.92 -29.17
C LEU A 144 11.22 14.39 -29.08
N THR A 145 12.11 13.75 -29.85
CA THR A 145 12.28 12.29 -29.85
C THR A 145 12.79 11.78 -28.51
N ALA A 146 13.69 12.56 -27.87
CA ALA A 146 14.21 12.23 -26.54
C ALA A 146 13.10 12.27 -25.47
N ILE A 147 12.17 13.23 -25.53
CA ILE A 147 11.04 13.32 -24.60
C ILE A 147 10.10 12.10 -24.78
N ILE A 148 9.77 11.73 -26.03
CA ILE A 148 8.91 10.57 -26.31
C ILE A 148 9.58 9.29 -25.79
N LEU A 149 10.88 9.10 -26.05
CA LEU A 149 11.67 7.97 -25.54
C LEU A 149 11.68 7.92 -24.02
N ASN A 150 11.79 9.07 -23.36
CA ASN A 150 11.74 9.17 -21.88
C ASN A 150 10.40 8.63 -21.34
N ILE A 151 9.28 9.06 -21.91
CA ILE A 151 7.95 8.60 -21.47
C ILE A 151 7.79 7.09 -21.65
N VAL A 152 8.23 6.56 -22.81
CA VAL A 152 8.18 5.11 -23.08
C VAL A 152 9.08 4.33 -22.12
N LEU A 153 10.31 4.81 -21.91
CA LEU A 153 11.26 4.18 -20.98
C LEU A 153 10.74 4.19 -19.55
N LEU A 154 10.17 5.31 -19.09
CA LEU A 154 9.50 5.42 -17.79
C LEU A 154 8.40 4.36 -17.65
N GLY A 155 7.52 4.23 -18.64
CA GLY A 155 6.46 3.22 -18.63
C GLY A 155 6.99 1.79 -18.52
N ILE A 156 8.02 1.46 -19.28
CA ILE A 156 8.67 0.14 -19.24
C ILE A 156 9.28 -0.12 -17.86
N LEU A 157 10.00 0.85 -17.30
CA LEU A 157 10.65 0.71 -15.99
C LEU A 157 9.62 0.53 -14.87
N PHE A 158 8.50 1.26 -14.88
CA PHE A 158 7.41 1.06 -13.92
C PHE A 158 6.79 -0.34 -14.01
N ILE A 159 6.56 -0.84 -15.23
CA ILE A 159 6.05 -2.21 -15.43
C ILE A 159 7.03 -3.24 -14.88
N LEU A 160 8.33 -3.12 -15.19
CA LEU A 160 9.35 -4.03 -14.67
C LEU A 160 9.39 -4.01 -13.13
N ILE A 161 9.42 -2.84 -12.51
CA ILE A 161 9.43 -2.73 -11.06
C ILE A 161 8.18 -3.35 -10.46
N PHE A 162 7.00 -3.13 -11.04
CA PHE A 162 5.75 -3.74 -10.60
C PHE A 162 5.83 -5.27 -10.61
N ILE A 163 6.40 -5.87 -11.67
CA ILE A 163 6.60 -7.31 -11.78
C ILE A 163 7.47 -7.85 -10.63
N PHE A 164 8.55 -7.12 -10.27
CA PHE A 164 9.46 -7.53 -9.20
C PHE A 164 8.97 -7.25 -7.80
N VAL A 165 8.17 -6.20 -7.59
CA VAL A 165 7.65 -5.83 -6.27
C VAL A 165 6.45 -6.70 -5.85
N LEU A 166 5.66 -7.18 -6.80
CA LEU A 166 4.45 -7.93 -6.50
C LEU A 166 4.71 -9.23 -5.69
N PRO A 167 5.74 -10.06 -5.98
CA PRO A 167 6.06 -11.25 -5.17
C PRO A 167 6.45 -10.91 -3.74
N LEU A 168 6.98 -9.70 -3.50
CA LEU A 168 7.35 -9.25 -2.16
C LEU A 168 6.13 -9.13 -1.24
N SER A 169 4.95 -8.80 -1.78
CA SER A 169 3.71 -8.72 -1.00
C SER A 169 3.37 -10.05 -0.32
N TYR A 170 3.53 -11.19 -1.05
CA TYR A 170 3.38 -12.52 -0.48
C TYR A 170 4.44 -12.79 0.60
N SER A 171 5.69 -12.49 0.29
CA SER A 171 6.81 -12.73 1.18
C SER A 171 6.69 -11.97 2.51
N LEU A 172 6.28 -10.71 2.47
CA LEU A 172 6.02 -9.89 3.66
C LEU A 172 4.87 -10.47 4.49
N THR A 173 3.77 -10.88 3.82
CA THR A 173 2.64 -11.52 4.50
C THR A 173 3.03 -12.86 5.12
N HIS A 174 3.85 -13.68 4.42
CA HIS A 174 4.41 -14.91 4.94
C HIS A 174 5.22 -14.68 6.23
N TYR A 175 6.07 -13.64 6.24
CA TYR A 175 6.85 -13.31 7.42
C TYR A 175 5.99 -12.89 8.61
N ILE A 176 4.90 -12.16 8.39
CA ILE A 176 3.97 -11.76 9.46
C ILE A 176 3.20 -12.96 10.00
N CYS A 177 2.68 -13.82 9.11
CA CYS A 177 1.78 -14.92 9.48
C CYS A 177 2.52 -16.12 10.09
N ASN A 178 3.78 -16.37 9.72
CA ASN A 178 4.54 -17.53 10.17
C ASN A 178 5.57 -17.14 11.23
N ILE A 179 5.30 -17.42 12.51
CA ILE A 179 6.18 -17.07 13.64
C ILE A 179 7.59 -17.67 13.51
N ASN A 180 7.74 -18.81 12.85
CA ASN A 180 9.02 -19.50 12.71
C ASN A 180 9.89 -18.97 11.56
N SER A 181 9.34 -18.09 10.70
CA SER A 181 10.08 -17.52 9.57
C SER A 181 11.14 -16.52 10.06
N LYS A 182 12.34 -16.61 9.49
CA LYS A 182 13.46 -15.70 9.72
C LYS A 182 13.40 -14.52 8.76
N PHE A 183 14.06 -13.41 9.12
CA PHE A 183 14.16 -12.24 8.25
C PHE A 183 14.71 -12.57 6.84
N LYS A 184 15.72 -13.44 6.76
CA LYS A 184 16.30 -13.89 5.50
C LYS A 184 15.29 -14.58 4.58
N ASP A 185 14.29 -15.25 5.15
CA ASP A 185 13.28 -16.00 4.39
C ASP A 185 12.39 -15.06 3.54
N ILE A 186 12.32 -13.76 3.89
CA ILE A 186 11.61 -12.75 3.11
C ILE A 186 12.18 -12.67 1.69
N PHE A 187 13.51 -12.61 1.56
CA PHE A 187 14.17 -12.39 0.27
C PHE A 187 14.53 -13.71 -0.45
N CYS A 188 14.50 -14.84 0.25
CA CYS A 188 14.83 -16.15 -0.33
C CYS A 188 13.56 -16.97 -0.59
N GLN A 189 13.13 -17.73 0.39
CA GLN A 189 12.03 -18.71 0.23
C GLN A 189 10.69 -18.06 -0.05
N GLY A 190 10.33 -17.01 0.72
CA GLY A 190 9.06 -16.32 0.55
C GLY A 190 8.96 -15.64 -0.82
N TYR A 191 10.02 -14.97 -1.24
CA TYR A 191 10.08 -14.29 -2.55
C TYR A 191 9.99 -15.28 -3.72
N HIS A 192 10.73 -16.40 -3.66
CA HIS A 192 10.68 -17.44 -4.68
C HIS A 192 9.28 -18.08 -4.81
N THR A 193 8.62 -18.34 -3.67
CA THR A 193 7.23 -18.81 -3.69
C THR A 193 6.30 -17.76 -4.30
N GLY A 194 6.49 -16.48 -3.95
CA GLY A 194 5.75 -15.38 -4.56
C GLY A 194 5.92 -15.29 -6.09
N LEU A 195 7.15 -15.49 -6.60
CA LEU A 195 7.41 -15.56 -8.05
C LEU A 195 6.71 -16.75 -8.70
N ARG A 196 6.75 -17.92 -8.07
CA ARG A 196 6.09 -19.14 -8.59
C ARG A 196 4.58 -18.95 -8.75
N TYR A 197 3.94 -18.24 -7.83
CA TYR A 197 2.50 -17.97 -7.85
C TYR A 197 2.16 -16.53 -8.29
N TRP A 198 3.06 -15.90 -9.08
CA TRP A 198 2.93 -14.50 -9.49
C TRP A 198 1.58 -14.17 -10.13
N GLY A 199 1.11 -14.98 -11.07
CA GLY A 199 -0.17 -14.75 -11.75
C GLY A 199 -1.36 -14.75 -10.79
N ARG A 200 -1.32 -15.58 -9.75
CA ARG A 200 -2.36 -15.62 -8.71
C ARG A 200 -2.33 -14.37 -7.82
N LEU A 201 -1.13 -13.91 -7.47
CA LEU A 201 -0.95 -12.67 -6.72
C LEU A 201 -1.40 -11.46 -7.53
N PHE A 202 -1.01 -11.40 -8.81
CA PHE A 202 -1.41 -10.33 -9.72
C PHE A 202 -2.93 -10.24 -9.82
N LEU A 203 -3.60 -11.35 -10.13
CA LEU A 203 -5.04 -11.35 -10.30
C LEU A 203 -5.77 -11.06 -8.99
N SER A 204 -5.27 -11.56 -7.85
CA SER A 204 -5.83 -11.22 -6.54
C SER A 204 -5.73 -9.72 -6.25
N GLN A 205 -4.57 -9.12 -6.50
CA GLN A 205 -4.35 -7.69 -6.24
C GLN A 205 -5.17 -6.83 -7.20
N MET A 206 -5.24 -7.20 -8.48
CA MET A 206 -6.05 -6.49 -9.49
C MET A 206 -7.53 -6.50 -9.13
N LEU A 207 -8.09 -7.66 -8.79
CA LEU A 207 -9.49 -7.77 -8.38
C LEU A 207 -9.77 -7.03 -7.07
N THR A 208 -8.85 -7.09 -6.10
CA THR A 208 -8.98 -6.34 -4.85
C THR A 208 -9.01 -4.83 -5.11
N THR A 209 -8.11 -4.34 -5.95
CA THR A 209 -8.07 -2.93 -6.35
C THR A 209 -9.38 -2.51 -7.03
N LEU A 210 -9.91 -3.34 -7.94
CA LEU A 210 -11.17 -3.07 -8.60
C LEU A 210 -12.35 -3.00 -7.60
N CYS A 211 -12.41 -3.95 -6.65
CA CYS A 211 -13.43 -3.95 -5.59
C CYS A 211 -13.33 -2.73 -4.66
N CYS A 212 -12.10 -2.27 -4.37
CA CYS A 212 -11.88 -1.11 -3.51
C CYS A 212 -12.05 0.22 -4.24
N PHE A 213 -11.89 0.25 -5.56
CA PHE A 213 -11.93 1.47 -6.36
C PHE A 213 -13.25 2.23 -6.20
N ILE A 214 -14.38 1.53 -6.28
CA ILE A 214 -15.71 2.14 -6.15
C ILE A 214 -15.93 2.78 -4.77
N PRO A 215 -15.72 2.07 -3.63
CA PRO A 215 -15.81 2.68 -2.30
C PRO A 215 -14.86 3.85 -2.10
N ILE A 216 -13.61 3.75 -2.58
CA ILE A 216 -12.62 4.83 -2.47
C ILE A 216 -13.07 6.04 -3.27
N LEU A 217 -13.59 5.86 -4.47
CA LEU A 217 -14.07 6.95 -5.31
C LEU A 217 -15.27 7.66 -4.69
N ILE A 218 -16.27 6.90 -4.22
CA ILE A 218 -17.48 7.47 -3.62
C ILE A 218 -17.15 8.21 -2.31
N LEU A 219 -16.39 7.58 -1.42
CA LEU A 219 -16.01 8.18 -0.15
C LEU A 219 -15.00 9.33 -0.30
N GLY A 220 -14.10 9.23 -1.28
CA GLY A 220 -13.07 10.24 -1.52
C GLY A 220 -13.56 11.48 -2.27
N LEU A 221 -14.70 11.40 -2.97
CA LEU A 221 -15.21 12.50 -3.81
C LEU A 221 -15.44 13.80 -3.03
N PRO A 222 -16.05 13.82 -1.84
CA PRO A 222 -16.20 15.06 -1.06
C PRO A 222 -14.85 15.68 -0.69
N LEU A 223 -13.86 14.85 -0.35
CA LEU A 223 -12.51 15.31 -0.02
C LEU A 223 -11.81 15.89 -1.25
N PHE A 224 -11.95 15.23 -2.40
CA PHE A 224 -11.43 15.73 -3.67
C PHE A 224 -12.01 17.11 -4.03
N ILE A 225 -13.32 17.31 -3.87
CA ILE A 225 -13.98 18.60 -4.12
C ILE A 225 -13.40 19.69 -3.19
N LEU A 226 -13.22 19.38 -1.90
CA LEU A 226 -12.65 20.35 -0.94
C LEU A 226 -11.21 20.72 -1.29
N PHE A 227 -10.36 19.75 -1.62
CA PHE A 227 -8.99 20.02 -2.04
C PHE A 227 -8.92 20.75 -3.38
N ALA A 228 -9.80 20.43 -4.34
CA ALA A 228 -9.89 21.14 -5.60
C ALA A 228 -10.31 22.61 -5.40
N ALA A 229 -11.33 22.87 -4.57
CA ALA A 229 -11.76 24.22 -4.22
C ALA A 229 -10.63 25.02 -3.55
N TYR A 230 -9.89 24.40 -2.62
CA TYR A 230 -8.72 25.01 -2.00
C TYR A 230 -7.62 25.32 -3.02
N GLY A 231 -7.31 24.40 -3.93
CA GLY A 231 -6.30 24.58 -4.97
C GLY A 231 -6.67 25.69 -5.97
N VAL A 232 -7.93 25.74 -6.43
CA VAL A 232 -8.41 26.80 -7.32
C VAL A 232 -8.35 28.17 -6.63
N ASN A 233 -8.80 28.27 -5.39
CA ASN A 233 -8.73 29.53 -4.64
C ASN A 233 -7.28 29.99 -4.45
N LEU A 234 -6.37 29.09 -4.12
CA LEU A 234 -4.95 29.36 -3.96
C LEU A 234 -4.32 29.83 -5.28
N HIS A 235 -4.65 29.20 -6.40
CA HIS A 235 -4.21 29.59 -7.73
C HIS A 235 -4.68 31.00 -8.08
N ASN A 236 -5.96 31.31 -7.88
CA ASN A 236 -6.54 32.62 -8.18
C ASN A 236 -5.92 33.73 -7.32
N MET A 237 -5.69 33.44 -6.03
CA MET A 237 -5.04 34.39 -5.12
C MET A 237 -3.61 34.73 -5.53
N ILE A 238 -2.83 33.75 -6.01
CA ILE A 238 -1.41 33.93 -6.32
C ILE A 238 -1.20 34.49 -7.73
N TYR A 239 -1.89 33.94 -8.73
CA TYR A 239 -1.65 34.30 -10.14
C TYR A 239 -2.58 35.38 -10.67
N MET A 240 -3.80 35.51 -10.14
CA MET A 240 -4.77 36.49 -10.61
C MET A 240 -4.90 37.70 -9.64
N GLY A 241 -4.29 37.63 -8.48
CA GLY A 241 -4.38 38.67 -7.47
C GLY A 241 -5.74 38.80 -6.80
N ASP A 242 -6.58 37.81 -6.94
CA ASP A 242 -7.92 37.77 -6.33
C ASP A 242 -7.80 37.65 -4.78
N PRO A 243 -8.71 38.30 -4.02
CA PRO A 243 -8.74 38.11 -2.58
C PRO A 243 -9.13 36.68 -2.22
N ASP A 244 -8.73 36.24 -1.01
CA ASP A 244 -9.21 34.94 -0.48
C ASP A 244 -10.74 34.92 -0.38
N LYS A 245 -11.36 34.03 -1.14
CA LYS A 245 -12.83 33.87 -1.23
C LYS A 245 -13.37 32.71 -0.39
N LEU A 246 -12.46 31.94 0.26
CA LEU A 246 -12.93 30.81 1.08
C LEU A 246 -13.54 31.30 2.40
N PRO A 247 -14.67 30.70 2.82
CA PRO A 247 -15.28 31.01 4.11
C PRO A 247 -14.32 30.70 5.27
N GLY A 248 -14.36 31.47 6.36
CA GLY A 248 -13.49 31.25 7.52
C GLY A 248 -13.62 29.86 8.16
N TYR A 249 -14.76 29.20 8.01
CA TYR A 249 -14.97 27.81 8.48
C TYR A 249 -14.43 26.73 7.53
N PHE A 250 -13.92 27.09 6.35
CA PHE A 250 -13.48 26.13 5.32
C PHE A 250 -12.39 25.18 5.81
N THR A 251 -11.42 25.69 6.55
CA THR A 251 -10.35 24.87 7.15
C THR A 251 -10.93 23.85 8.13
N LEU A 252 -11.88 24.25 8.97
CA LEU A 252 -12.56 23.33 9.88
C LEU A 252 -13.31 22.24 9.12
N LEU A 253 -14.03 22.64 8.05
CA LEU A 253 -14.74 21.70 7.18
C LEU A 253 -13.78 20.69 6.54
N MET A 254 -12.61 21.13 6.03
CA MET A 254 -11.56 20.24 5.53
C MET A 254 -11.09 19.24 6.58
N ILE A 255 -10.78 19.70 7.79
CA ILE A 255 -10.31 18.84 8.89
C ILE A 255 -11.34 17.77 9.22
N VAL A 256 -12.59 18.19 9.50
CA VAL A 256 -13.68 17.29 9.90
C VAL A 256 -13.97 16.27 8.79
N SER A 257 -14.08 16.72 7.53
CA SER A 257 -14.33 15.85 6.39
C SER A 257 -13.18 14.84 6.20
N THR A 258 -11.94 15.28 6.34
CA THR A 258 -10.76 14.40 6.22
C THR A 258 -10.77 13.33 7.31
N ILE A 259 -11.11 13.69 8.56
CA ILE A 259 -11.21 12.72 9.67
C ILE A 259 -12.28 11.68 9.37
N ILE A 260 -13.50 12.11 9.01
CA ILE A 260 -14.61 11.19 8.75
C ILE A 260 -14.29 10.25 7.59
N ILE A 261 -13.84 10.81 6.47
CA ILE A 261 -13.57 10.04 5.26
C ILE A 261 -12.40 9.08 5.46
N SER A 262 -11.30 9.53 6.06
CA SER A 262 -10.14 8.68 6.35
C SER A 262 -10.50 7.57 7.33
N PHE A 263 -11.40 7.83 8.31
CA PHE A 263 -11.89 6.80 9.22
C PHE A 263 -12.68 5.72 8.49
N LEU A 264 -13.56 6.08 7.58
CA LEU A 264 -14.28 5.11 6.75
C LEU A 264 -13.33 4.34 5.81
N LEU A 265 -12.38 5.02 5.18
CA LEU A 265 -11.37 4.40 4.32
C LEU A 265 -10.45 3.45 5.08
N SER A 266 -10.27 3.61 6.41
CA SER A 266 -9.49 2.67 7.21
C SER A 266 -10.07 1.26 7.21
N TYR A 267 -11.38 1.10 7.06
CA TYR A 267 -12.05 -0.19 6.94
C TYR A 267 -11.92 -0.79 5.53
N VAL A 268 -11.84 0.04 4.49
CA VAL A 268 -11.46 -0.42 3.15
C VAL A 268 -10.03 -0.97 3.17
N TYR A 269 -9.12 -0.30 3.86
CA TYR A 269 -7.75 -0.80 4.05
C TYR A 269 -7.72 -2.10 4.87
N THR A 270 -8.57 -2.23 5.89
CA THR A 270 -8.74 -3.49 6.65
C THR A 270 -9.16 -4.64 5.74
N PHE A 271 -10.08 -4.39 4.80
CA PHE A 271 -10.47 -5.38 3.79
C PHE A 271 -9.27 -5.82 2.93
N ILE A 272 -8.42 -4.89 2.47
CA ILE A 272 -7.22 -5.22 1.69
C ILE A 272 -6.28 -6.13 2.50
N ILE A 273 -6.07 -5.85 3.78
CA ILE A 273 -5.27 -6.70 4.67
C ILE A 273 -5.86 -8.11 4.73
N PHE A 274 -7.16 -8.24 4.87
CA PHE A 274 -7.85 -9.54 4.96
C PHE A 274 -7.69 -10.34 3.66
N VAL A 275 -7.86 -9.70 2.50
CA VAL A 275 -7.64 -10.35 1.19
C VAL A 275 -6.21 -10.85 1.05
N ASN A 276 -5.21 -10.05 1.44
CA ASN A 276 -3.81 -10.45 1.37
C ASN A 276 -3.53 -11.67 2.26
N ILE A 277 -4.09 -11.73 3.47
CA ILE A 277 -3.92 -12.87 4.39
C ILE A 277 -4.62 -14.12 3.86
N HIS A 278 -5.85 -14.01 3.34
CA HIS A 278 -6.56 -15.15 2.75
C HIS A 278 -5.87 -15.65 1.47
N THR A 279 -5.37 -14.77 0.63
CA THR A 279 -4.60 -15.13 -0.57
C THR A 279 -3.29 -15.84 -0.18
N PHE A 280 -2.58 -15.33 0.83
CA PHE A 280 -1.42 -15.99 1.40
C PHE A 280 -1.76 -17.40 1.91
N GLY A 281 -2.81 -17.54 2.69
CA GLY A 281 -3.26 -18.83 3.25
C GLY A 281 -3.59 -19.85 2.16
N ALA A 282 -4.24 -19.41 1.09
CA ALA A 282 -4.60 -20.25 -0.05
C ALA A 282 -3.36 -20.72 -0.84
N ILE A 283 -2.39 -19.83 -1.09
CA ILE A 283 -1.12 -20.16 -1.77
C ILE A 283 -0.31 -21.12 -0.91
N ASN A 284 -0.21 -20.89 0.39
CA ASN A 284 0.54 -21.75 1.31
C ASN A 284 -0.02 -23.18 1.36
N GLN A 285 -1.35 -23.35 1.30
CA GLN A 285 -1.97 -24.67 1.23
C GLN A 285 -1.73 -25.35 -0.12
N GLN A 286 -1.77 -24.62 -1.21
CA GLN A 286 -1.45 -25.15 -2.52
C GLN A 286 0.02 -25.61 -2.58
N GLU A 287 0.96 -24.81 -2.09
CA GLU A 287 2.38 -25.17 -2.04
C GLU A 287 2.63 -26.45 -1.22
N LYS A 288 1.94 -26.62 -0.07
CA LYS A 288 2.01 -27.82 0.73
C LYS A 288 1.44 -29.04 -0.01
N GLY A 289 0.38 -28.86 -0.77
CA GLY A 289 -0.21 -29.91 -1.63
C GLY A 289 0.77 -30.35 -2.72
N ASP A 290 1.34 -29.38 -3.45
CA ASP A 290 2.30 -29.63 -4.52
C ASP A 290 3.54 -30.38 -4.01
N LYS A 291 4.08 -29.98 -2.83
CA LYS A 291 5.24 -30.66 -2.21
C LYS A 291 4.93 -32.10 -1.82
N LYS A 292 3.72 -32.39 -1.26
CA LYS A 292 3.31 -33.73 -0.92
C LYS A 292 3.19 -34.62 -2.16
N PHE A 293 2.65 -34.07 -3.26
CA PHE A 293 2.48 -34.80 -4.51
C PHE A 293 3.85 -35.19 -5.11
N VAL A 294 4.78 -34.25 -5.19
CA VAL A 294 6.15 -34.50 -5.69
C VAL A 294 6.91 -35.50 -4.82
N THR A 295 6.71 -35.48 -3.50
CA THR A 295 7.32 -36.47 -2.60
C THR A 295 6.73 -37.86 -2.83
N ALA A 296 5.41 -37.96 -2.95
CA ALA A 296 4.72 -39.26 -3.22
C ALA A 296 5.15 -39.86 -4.58
N GLU A 297 5.29 -39.02 -5.62
CA GLU A 297 5.75 -39.42 -6.95
C GLU A 297 7.19 -39.96 -6.91
N LYS A 298 8.10 -39.27 -6.22
CA LYS A 298 9.47 -39.74 -6.02
C LYS A 298 9.55 -41.07 -5.31
N THR A 299 8.77 -41.24 -4.24
CA THR A 299 8.71 -42.51 -3.49
C THR A 299 8.11 -43.63 -4.34
N ALA A 300 7.10 -43.34 -5.18
CA ALA A 300 6.55 -44.31 -6.12
C ALA A 300 7.58 -44.72 -7.18
N HIS A 301 8.37 -43.76 -7.73
CA HIS A 301 9.45 -44.08 -8.68
C HIS A 301 10.59 -44.90 -8.05
N GLU A 302 10.94 -44.65 -6.80
CA GLU A 302 11.95 -45.44 -6.07
C GLU A 302 11.47 -46.87 -5.80
N LEU A 303 10.15 -47.08 -5.59
CA LEU A 303 9.55 -48.39 -5.39
C LEU A 303 9.37 -49.20 -6.69
N THR A 304 9.15 -48.51 -7.82
CA THR A 304 8.94 -49.17 -9.13
C THR A 304 10.25 -49.36 -9.90
N GLY A 305 11.35 -48.69 -9.48
CA GLY A 305 12.68 -48.84 -10.09
C GLY A 305 13.55 -49.95 -9.46
N LYS A 306 12.98 -50.86 -8.68
CA LYS A 306 13.62 -52.11 -8.20
C LYS A 306 13.18 -53.31 -8.99
#